data_aaeabd9f4ae9a4b45a3059505cdcbf58
#
_entry.id   aaeabd9f4ae9a4b45a3059505cdcbf58
#
_cell.length_a   1.000
_cell.length_b   1.000
_cell.length_c   1.000
_cell.angle_alpha   90.00
_cell.angle_beta   90.00
_cell.angle_gamma   90.00
#
_symmetry.space_group_name_H-M   'P 1'
#
loop_
_entity.id
_entity.type
_entity.pdbx_description
1 polymer ?
#
loop_
_entity_poly.entity_id
_entity_poly.type
_entity_poly.pdbx_seq_one_letter_code
_entity_poly.pdbx_strand_id
1 'polypeptide(L)'
;KLPYAKDGVYATEGKKRTMQIHTSDEANKTMSHPLVRTHRETGRKSLFINPVYTIEIEGLSKEDSDSLLFELYIHMAQEKYIYRHQWQPNMLIMWDNRTVMHMAEGGYDGYERLLHRITIAGDTTH
;
A
#
# COMPACT_ATOMS: atom_id res chain seq x y z
N LYS A 1 -10.07 -0.28 6.69
CA LYS A 1 -9.26 -0.27 7.94
C LYS A 1 -7.79 -0.19 7.60
N LEU A 2 -7.04 0.61 8.33
CA LEU A 2 -5.59 0.59 8.19
C LEU A 2 -5.02 -0.68 8.86
N PRO A 3 -3.94 -1.26 8.31
CA PRO A 3 -3.34 -2.48 8.85
C PRO A 3 -2.77 -2.29 10.27
N TYR A 4 -2.61 -1.04 10.71
CA TYR A 4 -2.17 -0.64 12.06
C TYR A 4 -3.33 -0.53 13.07
N ALA A 5 -4.57 -0.79 12.64
CA ALA A 5 -5.69 -0.91 13.58
C ALA A 5 -5.44 -2.06 14.55
N LYS A 6 -6.03 -1.98 15.76
CA LYS A 6 -5.87 -3.02 16.79
C LYS A 6 -6.24 -4.43 16.31
N ASP A 7 -7.16 -4.52 15.35
CA ASP A 7 -7.60 -5.75 14.68
C ASP A 7 -7.09 -5.87 13.23
N GLY A 8 -6.12 -5.05 12.85
CA GLY A 8 -5.52 -5.05 11.52
C GLY A 8 -4.51 -6.19 11.30
N VAL A 9 -4.10 -6.37 10.06
CA VAL A 9 -3.15 -7.43 9.62
C VAL A 9 -1.83 -7.40 10.41
N TYR A 10 -1.44 -6.24 10.92
CA TYR A 10 -0.22 -6.07 11.70
C TYR A 10 -0.42 -6.13 13.21
N ALA A 11 -1.64 -6.32 13.70
CA ALA A 11 -1.95 -6.43 15.12
C ALA A 11 -1.67 -7.82 15.71
N THR A 12 -1.32 -8.82 14.89
CA THR A 12 -1.06 -10.18 15.36
C THR A 12 0.21 -10.24 16.20
N GLU A 13 0.04 -10.64 17.46
CA GLU A 13 1.14 -10.90 18.39
C GLU A 13 2.06 -12.02 17.89
N GLY A 14 3.35 -11.90 18.17
CA GLY A 14 4.34 -12.98 17.97
C GLY A 14 5.14 -12.95 16.67
N LYS A 15 4.87 -12.08 15.72
CA LYS A 15 5.76 -11.88 14.55
C LYS A 15 6.92 -10.95 14.89
N LYS A 16 8.16 -11.45 14.84
CA LYS A 16 9.35 -10.58 14.88
C LYS A 16 9.28 -9.58 13.72
N ARG A 17 9.14 -8.32 14.07
CA ARG A 17 9.13 -7.20 13.10
C ARG A 17 10.30 -6.29 13.38
N THR A 18 10.95 -5.83 12.34
CA THR A 18 12.03 -4.85 12.42
C THR A 18 11.52 -3.43 12.61
N MET A 19 10.23 -3.19 12.35
CA MET A 19 9.59 -1.88 12.47
C MET A 19 8.65 -1.84 13.68
N GLN A 20 8.78 -0.81 14.53
CA GLN A 20 7.80 -0.52 15.58
C GLN A 20 6.52 0.02 14.94
N ILE A 21 5.40 -0.61 15.27
CA ILE A 21 4.08 -0.20 14.78
C ILE A 21 3.26 0.25 15.98
N HIS A 22 2.84 1.51 15.94
CA HIS A 22 1.91 2.07 16.91
C HIS A 22 0.49 1.95 16.35
N THR A 23 -0.36 1.19 17.03
CA THR A 23 -1.78 1.09 16.67
C THR A 23 -2.54 2.31 17.19
N SER A 24 -3.57 2.74 16.46
CA SER A 24 -4.41 3.88 16.83
C SER A 24 -5.88 3.55 16.52
N ASP A 25 -6.79 4.10 17.32
CA ASP A 25 -8.21 3.95 17.08
C ASP A 25 -8.68 4.73 15.84
N GLU A 26 -7.95 5.77 15.45
CA GLU A 26 -8.20 6.50 14.20
C GLU A 26 -7.93 5.65 12.96
N ALA A 27 -7.07 4.65 13.07
CA ALA A 27 -6.80 3.70 12.00
C ALA A 27 -8.01 2.80 11.65
N ASN A 28 -9.06 2.81 12.47
CA ASN A 28 -10.32 2.10 12.20
C ASN A 28 -11.28 2.90 11.30
N LYS A 29 -11.03 4.19 11.11
CA LYS A 29 -11.87 5.01 10.23
C LYS A 29 -11.70 4.55 8.78
N THR A 30 -12.83 4.34 8.11
CA THR A 30 -12.86 4.04 6.68
C THR A 30 -13.10 5.30 5.88
N MET A 31 -12.51 5.38 4.70
CA MET A 31 -12.73 6.46 3.74
C MET A 31 -12.99 5.85 2.37
N SER A 32 -13.94 6.41 1.64
CA SER A 32 -14.20 6.03 0.26
C SER A 32 -13.30 6.81 -0.68
N HIS A 33 -12.77 6.10 -1.67
CA HIS A 33 -11.95 6.66 -2.73
C HIS A 33 -12.36 6.08 -4.08
N PRO A 34 -12.22 6.83 -5.19
CA PRO A 34 -12.41 6.27 -6.52
C PRO A 34 -11.50 5.06 -6.77
N LEU A 35 -12.07 3.98 -7.27
CA LEU A 35 -11.32 2.77 -7.67
C LEU A 35 -10.28 3.09 -8.76
N VAL A 36 -10.63 3.98 -9.68
CA VAL A 36 -9.75 4.47 -10.75
C VAL A 36 -9.52 5.96 -10.54
N ARG A 37 -8.28 6.34 -10.39
CA ARG A 37 -7.87 7.75 -10.26
C ARG A 37 -7.21 8.25 -11.53
N THR A 38 -7.48 9.51 -11.84
CA THR A 38 -6.78 10.23 -12.91
C THR A 38 -5.68 11.08 -12.29
N HIS A 39 -4.46 10.88 -12.70
CA HIS A 39 -3.32 11.67 -12.26
C HIS A 39 -3.42 13.10 -12.81
N ARG A 40 -3.44 14.10 -11.94
CA ARG A 40 -3.74 15.50 -12.32
C ARG A 40 -2.78 16.06 -13.38
N GLU A 41 -1.49 15.79 -13.21
CA GLU A 41 -0.45 16.37 -14.07
C GLU A 41 -0.29 15.63 -15.39
N THR A 42 -0.58 14.33 -15.42
CA THR A 42 -0.34 13.50 -16.62
C THR A 42 -1.60 13.08 -17.36
N GLY A 43 -2.77 13.20 -16.71
CA GLY A 43 -4.05 12.72 -17.23
C GLY A 43 -4.16 11.17 -17.29
N ARG A 44 -3.14 10.43 -16.84
CA ARG A 44 -3.15 8.97 -16.87
C ARG A 44 -4.04 8.40 -15.78
N LYS A 45 -4.74 7.32 -16.10
CA LYS A 45 -5.56 6.58 -15.14
C LYS A 45 -4.75 5.49 -14.48
N SER A 46 -4.98 5.28 -13.18
CA SER A 46 -4.41 4.19 -12.39
C SER A 46 -5.44 3.59 -11.46
N LEU A 47 -5.28 2.30 -11.15
CA LEU A 47 -6.06 1.66 -10.09
C LEU A 47 -5.58 2.19 -8.74
N PHE A 48 -6.54 2.57 -7.89
CA PHE A 48 -6.25 3.06 -6.55
C PHE A 48 -6.77 2.07 -5.50
N ILE A 49 -6.19 0.89 -5.51
CA ILE A 49 -6.50 -0.22 -4.60
C ILE A 49 -5.21 -0.75 -3.97
N ASN A 50 -5.34 -1.34 -2.79
CA ASN A 50 -4.22 -1.95 -2.09
C ASN A 50 -4.72 -3.16 -1.29
N PRO A 51 -4.11 -4.35 -1.42
CA PRO A 51 -4.57 -5.57 -0.73
C PRO A 51 -4.52 -5.48 0.80
N VAL A 52 -3.76 -4.51 1.34
CA VAL A 52 -3.65 -4.29 2.79
C VAL A 52 -4.67 -3.28 3.31
N TYR A 53 -5.08 -2.31 2.48
CA TYR A 53 -5.92 -1.17 2.91
C TYR A 53 -7.34 -1.22 2.38
N THR A 54 -7.55 -1.76 1.17
CA THR A 54 -8.88 -1.80 0.56
C THR A 54 -9.74 -2.86 1.22
N ILE A 55 -10.94 -2.48 1.63
CA ILE A 55 -11.88 -3.36 2.33
C ILE A 55 -12.87 -3.96 1.35
N GLU A 56 -13.49 -3.09 0.55
CA GLU A 56 -14.56 -3.46 -0.37
C GLU A 56 -14.75 -2.42 -1.48
N ILE A 57 -15.52 -2.76 -2.48
CA ILE A 57 -15.99 -1.85 -3.53
C ILE A 57 -17.44 -1.50 -3.24
N GLU A 58 -17.73 -0.23 -3.00
CA GLU A 58 -19.08 0.24 -2.74
C GLU A 58 -20.02 -0.03 -3.92
N GLY A 59 -21.25 -0.42 -3.61
CA GLY A 59 -22.27 -0.73 -4.62
C GLY A 59 -22.26 -2.15 -5.14
N LEU A 60 -21.30 -2.98 -4.73
CA LEU A 60 -21.28 -4.41 -5.03
C LEU A 60 -21.67 -5.25 -3.81
N SER A 61 -22.13 -6.47 -4.04
CA SER A 61 -22.23 -7.47 -2.99
C SER A 61 -20.82 -7.76 -2.43
N LYS A 62 -20.74 -8.28 -1.20
CA LYS A 62 -19.45 -8.66 -0.61
C LYS A 62 -18.72 -9.68 -1.48
N GLU A 63 -19.44 -10.66 -2.03
CA GLU A 63 -18.91 -11.72 -2.88
C GLU A 63 -18.36 -11.15 -4.20
N ASP A 64 -19.13 -10.30 -4.88
CA ASP A 64 -18.70 -9.67 -6.14
C ASP A 64 -17.52 -8.73 -5.91
N SER A 65 -17.55 -7.96 -4.81
CA SER A 65 -16.44 -7.06 -4.44
C SER A 65 -15.15 -7.84 -4.20
N ASP A 66 -15.21 -8.92 -3.43
CA ASP A 66 -14.03 -9.75 -3.13
C ASP A 66 -13.49 -10.42 -4.40
N SER A 67 -14.38 -10.93 -5.25
CA SER A 67 -14.01 -11.55 -6.52
C SER A 67 -13.28 -10.56 -7.44
N LEU A 68 -13.86 -9.37 -7.63
CA LEU A 68 -13.26 -8.34 -8.47
C LEU A 68 -11.94 -7.82 -7.90
N LEU A 69 -11.86 -7.57 -6.60
CA LEU A 69 -10.61 -7.16 -5.95
C LEU A 69 -9.52 -8.21 -6.11
N PHE A 70 -9.86 -9.48 -5.98
CA PHE A 70 -8.91 -10.58 -6.17
C PHE A 70 -8.34 -10.62 -7.59
N GLU A 71 -9.20 -10.49 -8.61
CA GLU A 71 -8.77 -10.41 -10.01
C GLU A 71 -7.83 -9.24 -10.26
N LEU A 72 -8.18 -8.06 -9.73
CA LEU A 72 -7.36 -6.86 -9.86
C LEU A 72 -6.01 -7.00 -9.15
N TYR A 73 -5.95 -7.65 -7.99
CA TYR A 73 -4.70 -7.92 -7.29
C TYR A 73 -3.79 -8.87 -8.07
N ILE A 74 -4.35 -9.94 -8.65
CA ILE A 74 -3.61 -10.84 -9.54
C ILE A 74 -3.08 -10.07 -10.76
N HIS A 75 -3.92 -9.22 -11.34
CA HIS A 75 -3.50 -8.39 -12.47
C HIS A 75 -2.31 -7.51 -12.13
N MET A 76 -2.36 -6.81 -10.99
CA MET A 76 -1.29 -5.90 -10.55
C MET A 76 0.01 -6.63 -10.18
N ALA A 77 -0.07 -7.88 -9.74
CA ALA A 77 1.08 -8.69 -9.33
C ALA A 77 1.83 -9.34 -10.52
N GLN A 78 1.44 -9.08 -11.77
CA GLN A 78 2.16 -9.61 -12.93
C GLN A 78 3.56 -8.98 -13.05
N GLU A 79 4.57 -9.80 -13.33
CA GLU A 79 5.97 -9.39 -13.43
C GLU A 79 6.21 -8.18 -14.34
N LYS A 80 5.45 -8.03 -15.41
CA LYS A 80 5.54 -6.88 -16.34
C LYS A 80 5.23 -5.53 -15.71
N TYR A 81 4.59 -5.51 -14.52
CA TYR A 81 4.27 -4.29 -13.77
C TYR A 81 5.14 -4.09 -12.54
N ILE A 82 6.06 -5.02 -12.26
CA ILE A 82 6.90 -4.98 -11.07
C ILE A 82 8.28 -4.47 -11.41
N TYR A 83 8.69 -3.41 -10.73
CA TYR A 83 10.06 -2.95 -10.72
C TYR A 83 10.72 -3.33 -9.40
N ARG A 84 11.78 -4.15 -9.44
CA ARG A 84 12.57 -4.52 -8.25
C ARG A 84 13.78 -3.63 -8.13
N HIS A 85 13.76 -2.78 -7.13
CA HIS A 85 14.86 -1.88 -6.85
C HIS A 85 15.91 -2.54 -5.95
N GLN A 86 17.16 -2.45 -6.35
CA GLN A 86 18.30 -2.86 -5.53
C GLN A 86 18.96 -1.65 -4.89
N TRP A 87 18.89 -1.60 -3.56
CA TRP A 87 19.46 -0.52 -2.79
C TRP A 87 20.99 -0.57 -2.78
N GLN A 88 21.62 0.58 -2.87
CA GLN A 88 23.05 0.79 -2.63
C GLN A 88 23.23 1.93 -1.63
N PRO A 89 24.38 1.99 -0.93
CA PRO A 89 24.68 3.11 -0.04
C PRO A 89 24.58 4.47 -0.75
N ASN A 90 24.06 5.47 -0.03
CA ASN A 90 23.92 6.84 -0.52
C ASN A 90 22.96 7.03 -1.71
N MET A 91 22.03 6.10 -1.92
CA MET A 91 20.95 6.27 -2.90
C MET A 91 19.80 7.12 -2.35
N LEU A 92 19.25 7.96 -3.21
CA LEU A 92 17.97 8.63 -3.03
C LEU A 92 16.98 8.07 -4.06
N ILE A 93 15.82 7.63 -3.58
CA ILE A 93 14.72 7.18 -4.43
C ILE A 93 13.51 8.04 -4.17
N MET A 94 12.81 8.43 -5.23
CA MET A 94 11.51 9.08 -5.17
C MET A 94 10.51 8.30 -5.99
N TRP A 95 9.28 8.19 -5.50
CA TRP A 95 8.15 7.63 -6.22
C TRP A 95 6.88 8.39 -5.88
N ASP A 96 5.92 8.30 -6.78
CA ASP A 96 4.62 8.92 -6.60
C ASP A 96 3.62 7.92 -6.02
N ASN A 97 3.27 8.08 -4.75
CA ASN A 97 2.31 7.23 -4.04
C ASN A 97 0.89 7.24 -4.66
N ARG A 98 0.60 8.19 -5.56
CA ARG A 98 -0.70 8.27 -6.23
C ARG A 98 -0.85 7.24 -7.34
N THR A 99 0.26 6.70 -7.84
CA THR A 99 0.30 5.84 -9.03
C THR A 99 1.02 4.52 -8.84
N VAL A 100 1.82 4.37 -7.79
CA VAL A 100 2.56 3.13 -7.54
C VAL A 100 2.34 2.61 -6.12
N MET A 101 2.33 1.31 -5.98
CA MET A 101 2.47 0.64 -4.70
C MET A 101 3.91 0.21 -4.50
N HIS A 102 4.33 0.10 -3.26
CA HIS A 102 5.66 -0.38 -2.91
C HIS A 102 5.61 -1.35 -1.73
N MET A 103 6.52 -2.29 -1.74
CA MET A 103 6.69 -3.27 -0.68
C MET A 103 8.18 -3.47 -0.42
N ALA A 104 8.56 -3.56 0.85
CA ALA A 104 9.91 -3.97 1.21
C ALA A 104 9.98 -5.50 1.17
N GLU A 105 10.86 -6.04 0.33
CA GLU A 105 11.20 -7.46 0.35
C GLU A 105 12.13 -7.74 1.53
N GLY A 106 12.01 -8.92 2.14
CA GLY A 106 12.89 -9.38 3.22
C GLY A 106 14.29 -9.75 2.73
N GLY A 107 15.02 -10.52 3.53
CA GLY A 107 16.35 -11.05 3.17
C GLY A 107 17.52 -10.21 3.68
N TYR A 108 17.28 -9.31 4.63
CA TYR A 108 18.30 -8.49 5.29
C TYR A 108 18.47 -8.83 6.78
N ASP A 109 17.98 -9.99 7.21
CA ASP A 109 18.11 -10.45 8.58
C ASP A 109 19.59 -10.62 8.95
N GLY A 110 20.01 -9.99 10.06
CA GLY A 110 21.40 -9.99 10.50
C GLY A 110 22.28 -8.88 9.91
N TYR A 111 21.75 -8.06 9.01
CA TYR A 111 22.45 -6.90 8.45
C TYR A 111 21.86 -5.60 8.97
N GLU A 112 22.71 -4.61 9.21
CA GLU A 112 22.27 -3.27 9.56
C GLU A 112 21.65 -2.61 8.32
N ARG A 113 20.43 -2.07 8.49
CA ARG A 113 19.72 -1.37 7.43
C ARG A 113 19.08 -0.11 7.99
N LEU A 114 19.62 1.04 7.63
CA LEU A 114 19.09 2.34 8.00
C LEU A 114 18.55 3.05 6.75
N LEU A 115 17.27 3.41 6.77
CA LEU A 115 16.62 4.19 5.73
C LEU A 115 15.94 5.42 6.35
N HIS A 116 16.17 6.56 5.74
CA HIS A 116 15.43 7.78 6.04
C HIS A 116 14.30 7.96 5.02
N ARG A 117 13.11 8.32 5.49
CA ARG A 117 11.95 8.58 4.62
C ARG A 117 11.31 9.90 4.95
N ILE A 118 11.01 10.66 3.89
CA ILE A 118 10.19 11.87 3.95
C ILE A 118 9.01 11.64 3.01
N THR A 119 7.82 12.05 3.45
CA THR A 119 6.63 12.05 2.61
C THR A 119 6.21 13.49 2.39
N ILE A 120 6.05 13.87 1.13
CA ILE A 120 5.53 15.18 0.74
C ILE A 120 4.01 15.10 0.81
N ALA A 121 3.39 16.07 1.48
CA ALA A 121 1.94 16.17 1.54
C ALA A 121 1.38 16.40 0.13
N GLY A 122 0.36 15.63 -0.21
CA GLY A 122 -0.38 15.75 -1.46
C GLY A 122 -1.74 16.38 -1.26
N ASP A 123 -2.47 16.52 -2.36
CA ASP A 123 -3.87 16.94 -2.35
C ASP A 123 -4.77 15.83 -1.81
N THR A 124 -5.97 16.22 -1.36
CA THR A 124 -7.02 15.26 -1.02
C THR A 124 -7.38 14.40 -2.23
N THR A 125 -7.66 13.12 -1.96
CA THR A 125 -8.07 12.18 -3.01
C THR A 125 -9.51 12.46 -3.43
N HIS A 126 -9.71 12.80 -4.67
CA HIS A 126 -11.03 12.99 -5.29
C HIS A 126 -11.24 11.94 -6.38
#